data_256a11559373442c453781939040071f
#
_entry.id   256a11559373442c453781939040071f
#
_cell.length_a   1.000
_cell.length_b   1.000
_cell.length_c   1.000
_cell.angle_alpha   90.00
_cell.angle_beta   90.00
_cell.angle_gamma   90.00
#
_symmetry.space_group_name_H-M   'P 1'
#
loop_
_entity.id
_entity.type
_entity.pdbx_description
1 polymer ?
#
loop_
_entity_poly.entity_id
_entity_poly.type
_entity_poly.pdbx_seq_one_letter_code
_entity_poly.pdbx_strand_id
1 'polypeptide(L)'
;RIREIYQGSATNIEEPKNLEKIIKTIDELDWYSAKEEGLGNLYEGLLEKNANEKKSGAGQYFTPRVLIDVIVELVAPQAGERCNDPACGTFGFMISANNYVKSQTDDYDDLDEEQSDFQYKEAFTGCELVHDTHRLALMNAMLHDIDGDIMLADTLSNQGKALKDFDVVLANPPFGTKKGGERATRDDFTYPTSNK
;
A
#
# COMPACT_ATOMS: atom_id res chain seq x y z
N ARG A 1 14.12 -0.72 -2.85
CA ARG A 1 12.80 -0.02 -2.85
C ARG A 1 12.89 1.39 -3.44
N ILE A 2 13.78 2.30 -3.00
CA ILE A 2 13.91 3.67 -3.55
C ILE A 2 14.09 3.65 -5.08
N ARG A 3 14.96 2.75 -5.61
CA ARG A 3 15.15 2.61 -7.06
C ARG A 3 13.85 2.22 -7.77
N GLU A 4 13.04 1.33 -7.22
CA GLU A 4 11.77 0.89 -7.81
C GLU A 4 10.75 2.01 -7.85
N ILE A 5 10.65 2.80 -6.76
CA ILE A 5 9.76 3.95 -6.65
C ILE A 5 10.06 4.98 -7.76
N TYR A 6 11.33 5.25 -8.02
CA TYR A 6 11.76 6.31 -8.94
C TYR A 6 12.20 5.84 -10.33
N GLN A 7 12.16 4.54 -10.60
CA GLN A 7 12.52 4.00 -11.91
C GLN A 7 11.63 4.57 -13.02
N GLY A 8 12.24 5.18 -14.02
CA GLY A 8 11.53 5.80 -15.14
C GLY A 8 10.77 7.09 -14.79
N SER A 9 10.98 7.65 -13.59
CA SER A 9 10.37 8.93 -13.22
C SER A 9 10.94 10.06 -14.06
N ALA A 10 10.05 10.94 -14.54
CA ALA A 10 10.38 12.17 -15.22
C ALA A 10 9.51 13.30 -14.68
N THR A 11 10.02 14.52 -14.71
CA THR A 11 9.22 15.69 -14.32
C THR A 11 8.35 16.16 -15.48
N ASN A 12 7.12 16.54 -15.18
CA ASN A 12 6.22 17.24 -16.10
C ASN A 12 6.32 18.78 -15.96
N ILE A 13 7.28 19.26 -15.16
CA ILE A 13 7.51 20.69 -14.97
C ILE A 13 8.39 21.18 -16.12
N GLU A 14 7.77 21.86 -17.08
CA GLU A 14 8.46 22.32 -18.30
C GLU A 14 9.33 23.57 -18.05
N GLU A 15 8.94 24.42 -17.11
CA GLU A 15 9.66 25.67 -16.82
C GLU A 15 10.76 25.44 -15.77
N PRO A 16 12.06 25.58 -16.12
CA PRO A 16 13.18 25.29 -15.22
C PRO A 16 13.16 26.10 -13.92
N LYS A 17 12.70 27.35 -13.97
CA LYS A 17 12.59 28.23 -12.78
C LYS A 17 11.58 27.72 -11.77
N ASN A 18 10.49 27.10 -12.24
CA ASN A 18 9.49 26.49 -11.35
C ASN A 18 10.06 25.24 -10.67
N LEU A 19 10.78 24.43 -11.41
CA LEU A 19 11.47 23.26 -10.84
C LEU A 19 12.52 23.68 -9.82
N GLU A 20 13.37 24.69 -10.13
CA GLU A 20 14.36 25.23 -9.20
C GLU A 20 13.72 25.75 -7.91
N LYS A 21 12.61 26.48 -8.02
CA LYS A 21 11.88 26.99 -6.86
C LYS A 21 11.36 25.85 -5.97
N ILE A 22 10.78 24.82 -6.57
CA ILE A 22 10.27 23.64 -5.82
C ILE A 22 11.42 22.94 -5.12
N ILE A 23 12.53 22.67 -5.80
CA ILE A 23 13.71 22.02 -5.21
C ILE A 23 14.23 22.85 -4.02
N LYS A 24 14.38 24.16 -4.17
CA LYS A 24 14.82 25.04 -3.07
C LYS A 24 13.84 25.01 -1.89
N THR A 25 12.53 25.07 -2.15
CA THR A 25 11.51 25.01 -1.09
C THR A 25 11.59 23.67 -0.34
N ILE A 26 11.80 22.55 -1.04
CA ILE A 26 11.96 21.23 -0.44
C ILE A 26 13.25 21.17 0.39
N ASP A 27 14.36 21.73 -0.09
CA ASP A 27 15.66 21.74 0.58
C ASP A 27 15.66 22.59 1.86
N GLU A 28 14.80 23.61 1.92
CA GLU A 28 14.62 24.51 3.07
C GLU A 28 13.73 23.90 4.20
N LEU A 29 13.05 22.76 3.95
CA LEU A 29 12.22 22.12 4.97
C LEU A 29 13.05 21.42 6.04
N ASP A 30 12.62 21.52 7.28
CA ASP A 30 13.15 20.72 8.38
C ASP A 30 12.60 19.30 8.33
N TRP A 31 13.31 18.46 7.57
CA TRP A 31 12.95 17.05 7.38
C TRP A 31 13.07 16.20 8.65
N TYR A 32 13.88 16.62 9.61
CA TYR A 32 14.01 15.92 10.88
C TYR A 32 12.74 16.04 11.71
N SER A 33 12.25 17.27 11.91
CA SER A 33 10.98 17.51 12.61
C SER A 33 9.78 16.91 11.87
N ALA A 34 9.77 17.01 10.53
CA ALA A 34 8.70 16.42 9.72
C ALA A 34 8.63 14.88 9.85
N LYS A 35 9.76 14.21 10.02
CA LYS A 35 9.80 12.77 10.27
C LYS A 35 9.23 12.42 11.63
N GLU A 36 9.57 13.15 12.68
CA GLU A 36 9.03 12.95 14.03
C GLU A 36 7.54 13.26 14.13
N GLU A 37 7.05 14.21 13.34
CA GLU A 37 5.61 14.59 13.28
C GLU A 37 4.75 13.60 12.46
N GLY A 38 5.34 12.57 11.87
CA GLY A 38 4.64 11.52 11.12
C GLY A 38 4.48 11.84 9.63
N LEU A 39 5.60 11.88 8.91
CA LEU A 39 5.65 12.10 7.47
C LEU A 39 4.74 11.13 6.68
N GLY A 40 4.59 9.89 7.16
CA GLY A 40 3.69 8.90 6.60
C GLY A 40 2.22 9.36 6.62
N ASN A 41 1.75 9.87 7.76
CA ASN A 41 0.37 10.37 7.89
C ASN A 41 0.10 11.58 6.98
N LEU A 42 1.10 12.45 6.81
CA LEU A 42 1.01 13.58 5.89
C LEU A 42 0.88 13.11 4.43
N TYR A 43 1.66 12.09 4.06
CA TYR A 43 1.60 11.48 2.73
C TYR A 43 0.25 10.82 2.46
N GLU A 44 -0.29 10.08 3.42
CA GLU A 44 -1.64 9.51 3.30
C GLU A 44 -2.71 10.58 3.10
N GLY A 45 -2.66 11.68 3.85
CA GLY A 45 -3.58 12.80 3.66
C GLY A 45 -3.49 13.42 2.25
N LEU A 46 -2.30 13.49 1.67
CA LEU A 46 -2.11 13.93 0.27
C LEU A 46 -2.69 12.93 -0.73
N LEU A 47 -2.55 11.62 -0.48
CA LEU A 47 -3.16 10.58 -1.33
C LEU A 47 -4.67 10.67 -1.31
N GLU A 48 -5.28 10.81 -0.13
CA GLU A 48 -6.72 10.97 0.04
C GLU A 48 -7.26 12.21 -0.67
N LYS A 49 -6.60 13.35 -0.52
CA LYS A 49 -6.96 14.60 -1.19
C LYS A 49 -6.91 14.45 -2.71
N ASN A 50 -5.82 13.89 -3.24
CA ASN A 50 -5.68 13.65 -4.68
C ASN A 50 -6.72 12.66 -5.24
N ALA A 51 -7.08 11.62 -4.47
CA ALA A 51 -8.11 10.67 -4.86
C ALA A 51 -9.50 11.33 -4.96
N ASN A 52 -9.82 12.24 -4.03
CA ASN A 52 -11.07 12.99 -4.02
C ASN A 52 -11.16 14.02 -5.16
N GLU A 53 -10.04 14.64 -5.57
CA GLU A 53 -9.99 15.61 -6.66
C GLU A 53 -10.09 14.94 -8.05
N LYS A 54 -9.55 13.74 -8.23
CA LYS A 54 -9.58 12.98 -9.49
C LYS A 54 -10.86 12.17 -9.67
N LYS A 55 -12.04 12.74 -9.45
CA LYS A 55 -13.35 12.09 -9.62
C LYS A 55 -13.68 11.62 -11.04
N SER A 56 -12.82 11.73 -12.02
CA SER A 56 -13.06 11.36 -13.41
C SER A 56 -12.00 10.43 -13.95
N GLY A 57 -12.26 9.15 -13.92
CA GLY A 57 -11.58 8.17 -14.75
C GLY A 57 -10.82 7.09 -14.00
N ALA A 58 -11.24 5.87 -14.26
CA ALA A 58 -10.62 4.61 -13.88
C ALA A 58 -10.68 4.21 -12.39
N GLY A 59 -11.89 4.03 -11.85
CA GLY A 59 -12.21 2.95 -10.90
C GLY A 59 -11.34 2.70 -9.66
N GLN A 60 -10.39 3.56 -9.38
CA GLN A 60 -9.58 3.47 -8.16
C GLN A 60 -10.31 4.20 -7.05
N TYR A 61 -11.09 3.45 -6.30
CA TYR A 61 -11.75 3.95 -5.10
C TYR A 61 -10.73 3.93 -3.96
N PHE A 62 -10.39 5.11 -3.49
CA PHE A 62 -9.65 5.26 -2.23
C PHE A 62 -10.58 4.83 -1.09
N THR A 63 -10.15 3.89 -0.28
CA THR A 63 -10.92 3.46 0.88
C THR A 63 -10.71 4.46 2.02
N PRO A 64 -11.78 5.06 2.57
CA PRO A 64 -11.65 6.02 3.66
C PRO A 64 -10.89 5.44 4.86
N ARG A 65 -9.93 6.19 5.39
CA ARG A 65 -9.07 5.73 6.49
C ARG A 65 -9.86 5.25 7.70
N VAL A 66 -10.88 6.00 8.10
CA VAL A 66 -11.74 5.62 9.23
C VAL A 66 -12.39 4.25 9.05
N LEU A 67 -12.79 3.90 7.82
CA LEU A 67 -13.34 2.58 7.52
C LEU A 67 -12.29 1.49 7.61
N ILE A 68 -11.09 1.75 7.09
CA ILE A 68 -9.96 0.82 7.19
C ILE A 68 -9.65 0.53 8.66
N ASP A 69 -9.49 1.57 9.47
CA ASP A 69 -9.13 1.46 10.88
C ASP A 69 -10.17 0.66 11.68
N VAL A 70 -11.47 0.91 11.46
CA VAL A 70 -12.55 0.12 12.10
C VAL A 70 -12.49 -1.36 11.69
N ILE A 71 -12.24 -1.66 10.41
CA ILE A 71 -12.13 -3.05 9.93
C ILE A 71 -10.92 -3.73 10.57
N VAL A 72 -9.79 -3.05 10.65
CA VAL A 72 -8.56 -3.56 11.26
C VAL A 72 -8.74 -3.81 12.75
N GLU A 73 -9.39 -2.90 13.48
CA GLU A 73 -9.71 -3.10 14.90
C GLU A 73 -10.63 -4.32 15.13
N LEU A 74 -11.59 -4.55 14.24
CA LEU A 74 -12.49 -5.72 14.33
C LEU A 74 -11.78 -7.03 14.02
N VAL A 75 -10.84 -7.04 13.07
CA VAL A 75 -10.05 -8.21 12.70
C VAL A 75 -8.96 -8.47 13.73
N ALA A 76 -8.40 -7.40 14.32
CA ALA A 76 -7.38 -7.44 15.36
C ALA A 76 -6.16 -8.32 15.02
N PRO A 77 -5.42 -8.02 13.92
CA PRO A 77 -4.26 -8.81 13.53
C PRO A 77 -3.22 -8.87 14.66
N GLN A 78 -2.55 -10.01 14.80
CA GLN A 78 -1.59 -10.24 15.88
C GLN A 78 -0.15 -10.21 15.36
N ALA A 79 0.80 -9.90 16.25
CA ALA A 79 2.22 -10.07 15.92
C ALA A 79 2.51 -11.54 15.55
N GLY A 80 3.29 -11.75 14.49
CA GLY A 80 3.59 -13.07 13.94
C GLY A 80 2.63 -13.55 12.86
N GLU A 81 1.48 -12.88 12.65
CA GLU A 81 0.56 -13.20 11.56
C GLU A 81 1.01 -12.58 10.23
N ARG A 82 0.80 -13.33 9.14
CA ARG A 82 1.04 -12.87 7.77
C ARG A 82 -0.23 -12.23 7.22
N CYS A 83 -0.17 -10.93 7.00
CA CYS A 83 -1.26 -10.13 6.47
C CYS A 83 -1.04 -9.81 4.98
N ASN A 84 -2.10 -9.87 4.18
CA ASN A 84 -2.03 -9.56 2.76
C ASN A 84 -3.23 -8.75 2.26
N ASP A 85 -2.95 -7.83 1.34
CA ASP A 85 -3.98 -7.18 0.52
C ASP A 85 -3.74 -7.50 -0.97
N PRO A 86 -4.53 -8.41 -1.58
CA PRO A 86 -4.36 -8.82 -2.97
C PRO A 86 -4.81 -7.78 -4.00
N ALA A 87 -5.33 -6.63 -3.59
CA ALA A 87 -5.73 -5.51 -4.42
C ALA A 87 -5.41 -4.17 -3.71
N CYS A 88 -4.14 -4.03 -3.31
CA CYS A 88 -3.74 -3.17 -2.20
C CYS A 88 -3.86 -1.67 -2.46
N GLY A 89 -4.07 -1.23 -3.70
CA GLY A 89 -4.14 0.19 -3.99
C GLY A 89 -2.90 0.92 -3.48
N THR A 90 -3.09 1.87 -2.56
CA THR A 90 -2.01 2.61 -1.90
C THR A 90 -1.49 1.95 -0.61
N PHE A 91 -1.86 0.68 -0.36
CA PHE A 91 -1.42 -0.11 0.78
C PHE A 91 -2.04 0.28 2.14
N GLY A 92 -3.16 0.98 2.13
CA GLY A 92 -3.79 1.55 3.33
C GLY A 92 -4.18 0.51 4.39
N PHE A 93 -4.73 -0.67 4.00
CA PHE A 93 -5.07 -1.74 4.94
C PHE A 93 -3.84 -2.27 5.69
N MET A 94 -2.74 -2.49 4.98
CA MET A 94 -1.52 -3.05 5.58
C MET A 94 -0.84 -2.03 6.50
N ILE A 95 -0.89 -0.75 6.16
CA ILE A 95 -0.41 0.32 7.03
C ILE A 95 -1.23 0.39 8.32
N SER A 96 -2.56 0.33 8.22
CA SER A 96 -3.42 0.32 9.40
C SER A 96 -3.18 -0.93 10.26
N ALA A 97 -3.02 -2.11 9.64
CA ALA A 97 -2.70 -3.35 10.33
C ALA A 97 -1.35 -3.25 11.07
N ASN A 98 -0.30 -2.72 10.42
CA ASN A 98 1.00 -2.46 11.03
C ASN A 98 0.88 -1.52 12.24
N ASN A 99 0.17 -0.40 12.09
CA ASN A 99 -0.04 0.55 13.19
C ASN A 99 -0.82 -0.08 14.35
N TYR A 100 -1.81 -0.92 14.04
CA TYR A 100 -2.57 -1.65 15.06
C TYR A 100 -1.65 -2.59 15.85
N VAL A 101 -0.87 -3.45 15.18
CA VAL A 101 0.05 -4.38 15.84
C VAL A 101 1.12 -3.63 16.65
N LYS A 102 1.68 -2.54 16.12
CA LYS A 102 2.60 -1.65 16.83
C LYS A 102 1.97 -1.12 18.13
N SER A 103 0.72 -0.68 18.09
CA SER A 103 0.00 -0.19 19.28
C SER A 103 -0.24 -1.25 20.36
N GLN A 104 -0.21 -2.54 19.99
CA GLN A 104 -0.38 -3.67 20.92
C GLN A 104 0.95 -4.21 21.45
N THR A 105 2.10 -3.78 20.91
CA THR A 105 3.43 -4.34 21.18
C THR A 105 4.47 -3.26 21.50
N ASP A 106 4.03 -2.11 22.03
CA ASP A 106 4.89 -0.96 22.33
C ASP A 106 5.87 -0.61 21.20
N ASP A 107 5.32 -0.42 19.99
CA ASP A 107 6.07 -0.15 18.74
C ASP A 107 7.07 -1.26 18.35
N TYR A 108 6.71 -2.53 18.67
CA TYR A 108 7.51 -3.75 18.53
C TYR A 108 8.61 -3.94 19.59
N ASP A 109 8.74 -3.06 20.57
CA ASP A 109 9.74 -3.18 21.64
C ASP A 109 9.49 -4.38 22.57
N ASP A 110 8.23 -4.85 22.67
CA ASP A 110 7.84 -6.06 23.42
C ASP A 110 8.21 -7.37 22.71
N LEU A 111 8.65 -7.31 21.45
CA LEU A 111 9.02 -8.46 20.63
C LEU A 111 10.51 -8.77 20.70
N ASP A 112 10.90 -10.03 20.51
CA ASP A 112 12.28 -10.36 20.28
C ASP A 112 12.77 -9.92 18.88
N GLU A 113 14.09 -9.98 18.64
CA GLU A 113 14.70 -9.51 17.40
C GLU A 113 14.16 -10.25 16.15
N GLU A 114 13.90 -11.56 16.25
CA GLU A 114 13.38 -12.37 15.14
C GLU A 114 11.92 -11.99 14.84
N GLN A 115 11.12 -11.83 15.88
CA GLN A 115 9.71 -11.42 15.76
C GLN A 115 9.60 -9.99 15.21
N SER A 116 10.41 -9.07 15.70
CA SER A 116 10.44 -7.68 15.22
C SER A 116 10.87 -7.61 13.76
N ASP A 117 11.92 -8.32 13.38
CA ASP A 117 12.39 -8.43 11.99
C ASP A 117 11.29 -8.98 11.06
N PHE A 118 10.56 -10.00 11.49
CA PHE A 118 9.42 -10.55 10.74
C PHE A 118 8.34 -9.48 10.52
N GLN A 119 7.98 -8.71 11.56
CA GLN A 119 6.97 -7.65 11.43
C GLN A 119 7.38 -6.59 10.39
N TYR A 120 8.63 -6.15 10.39
CA TYR A 120 9.11 -5.16 9.44
C TYR A 120 9.24 -5.69 8.00
N LYS A 121 9.63 -6.95 7.81
CA LYS A 121 10.08 -7.47 6.51
C LYS A 121 9.10 -8.42 5.82
N GLU A 122 8.24 -9.11 6.57
CA GLU A 122 7.44 -10.21 6.03
C GLU A 122 5.96 -10.15 6.36
N ALA A 123 5.58 -9.57 7.51
CA ALA A 123 4.22 -9.65 8.02
C ALA A 123 3.18 -8.97 7.10
N PHE A 124 3.54 -7.88 6.43
CA PHE A 124 2.59 -7.07 5.65
C PHE A 124 2.98 -7.06 4.18
N THR A 125 2.14 -7.66 3.36
CA THR A 125 2.40 -7.83 1.92
C THR A 125 1.19 -7.40 1.08
N GLY A 126 1.39 -7.22 -0.23
CA GLY A 126 0.29 -6.84 -1.12
C GLY A 126 0.52 -7.13 -2.59
N CYS A 127 -0.52 -6.88 -3.38
CA CYS A 127 -0.44 -6.95 -4.83
C CYS A 127 -1.24 -5.81 -5.46
N GLU A 128 -0.63 -5.12 -6.43
CA GLU A 128 -1.27 -4.04 -7.17
C GLU A 128 -1.03 -4.22 -8.67
N LEU A 129 -2.08 -4.03 -9.45
CA LEU A 129 -2.06 -4.20 -10.91
C LEU A 129 -1.51 -2.97 -11.62
N VAL A 130 -1.83 -1.77 -11.11
CA VAL A 130 -1.53 -0.50 -11.78
C VAL A 130 -0.18 0.02 -11.34
N HIS A 131 0.75 0.15 -12.27
CA HIS A 131 2.13 0.54 -12.02
C HIS A 131 2.27 1.84 -11.20
N ASP A 132 1.51 2.89 -11.54
CA ASP A 132 1.62 4.16 -10.81
C ASP A 132 1.10 4.05 -9.38
N THR A 133 0.02 3.29 -9.16
CA THR A 133 -0.52 3.02 -7.83
C THR A 133 0.43 2.14 -7.01
N HIS A 134 1.04 1.13 -7.64
CA HIS A 134 2.07 0.31 -7.00
C HIS A 134 3.25 1.16 -6.49
N ARG A 135 3.70 2.15 -7.26
CA ARG A 135 4.76 3.08 -6.82
C ARG A 135 4.33 3.90 -5.60
N LEU A 136 3.05 4.33 -5.55
CA LEU A 136 2.51 5.01 -4.37
C LEU A 136 2.45 4.07 -3.17
N ALA A 137 2.07 2.81 -3.37
CA ALA A 137 2.08 1.79 -2.31
C ALA A 137 3.49 1.55 -1.75
N LEU A 138 4.50 1.41 -2.62
CA LEU A 138 5.90 1.26 -2.22
C LEU A 138 6.41 2.45 -1.41
N MET A 139 6.06 3.68 -1.83
CA MET A 139 6.43 4.89 -1.09
C MET A 139 5.74 4.93 0.27
N ASN A 140 4.45 4.61 0.30
CA ASN A 140 3.65 4.62 1.51
C ASN A 140 4.17 3.59 2.53
N ALA A 141 4.44 2.36 2.09
CA ALA A 141 5.05 1.32 2.91
C ALA A 141 6.40 1.76 3.50
N MET A 142 7.26 2.37 2.67
CA MET A 142 8.57 2.88 3.11
C MET A 142 8.44 3.98 4.18
N LEU A 143 7.45 4.86 4.09
CA LEU A 143 7.22 5.95 5.05
C LEU A 143 6.63 5.45 6.39
N HIS A 144 6.13 4.22 6.41
CA HIS A 144 5.59 3.55 7.60
C HIS A 144 6.46 2.38 8.07
N ASP A 145 7.73 2.34 7.63
CA ASP A 145 8.73 1.33 8.02
C ASP A 145 8.30 -0.11 7.71
N ILE A 146 7.55 -0.32 6.63
CA ILE A 146 7.17 -1.65 6.16
C ILE A 146 8.05 -2.05 4.96
N ASP A 147 8.79 -3.14 5.10
CA ASP A 147 9.69 -3.69 4.06
C ASP A 147 9.13 -4.94 3.36
N GLY A 148 7.90 -5.36 3.73
CA GLY A 148 7.21 -6.49 3.12
C GLY A 148 7.00 -6.34 1.61
N ASP A 149 6.83 -7.45 0.91
CA ASP A 149 6.75 -7.46 -0.56
C ASP A 149 5.42 -6.91 -1.08
N ILE A 150 5.47 -6.03 -2.05
CA ILE A 150 4.32 -5.52 -2.78
C ILE A 150 4.50 -5.86 -4.25
N MET A 151 3.80 -6.87 -4.73
CA MET A 151 3.91 -7.35 -6.10
C MET A 151 3.23 -6.39 -7.09
N LEU A 152 3.90 -6.09 -8.20
CA LEU A 152 3.25 -5.49 -9.37
C LEU A 152 2.74 -6.61 -10.28
N ALA A 153 1.48 -7.02 -10.12
CA ALA A 153 0.92 -8.14 -10.85
C ALA A 153 -0.61 -8.11 -10.89
N ASP A 154 -1.18 -8.92 -11.77
CA ASP A 154 -2.60 -9.25 -11.72
C ASP A 154 -2.81 -10.46 -10.80
N THR A 155 -3.46 -10.25 -9.66
CA THR A 155 -3.79 -11.30 -8.69
C THR A 155 -4.60 -12.45 -9.30
N LEU A 156 -5.39 -12.18 -10.33
CA LEU A 156 -6.18 -13.18 -11.04
C LEU A 156 -5.40 -13.93 -12.12
N SER A 157 -4.14 -13.57 -12.34
CA SER A 157 -3.22 -14.26 -13.26
C SER A 157 -2.45 -15.37 -12.55
N ASN A 158 -1.66 -16.13 -13.31
CA ASN A 158 -0.76 -17.15 -12.76
C ASN A 158 0.28 -16.59 -11.78
N GLN A 159 0.63 -15.30 -11.88
CA GLN A 159 1.52 -14.63 -10.92
C GLN A 159 0.89 -14.58 -9.53
N GLY A 160 -0.43 -14.39 -9.43
CA GLY A 160 -1.17 -14.40 -8.17
C GLY A 160 -1.16 -15.74 -7.42
N LYS A 161 -0.70 -16.84 -8.03
CA LYS A 161 -0.52 -18.14 -7.34
C LYS A 161 0.55 -18.08 -6.24
N ALA A 162 1.43 -17.09 -6.27
CA ALA A 162 2.42 -16.85 -5.22
C ALA A 162 1.78 -16.31 -3.93
N LEU A 163 0.61 -15.67 -4.02
CA LEU A 163 -0.13 -15.12 -2.88
C LEU A 163 -0.90 -16.25 -2.18
N LYS A 164 -0.32 -16.82 -1.15
CA LYS A 164 -0.89 -17.94 -0.39
C LYS A 164 -0.33 -17.99 1.04
N ASP A 165 -0.98 -18.77 1.88
CA ASP A 165 -0.54 -19.05 3.24
C ASP A 165 -0.51 -17.79 4.12
N PHE A 166 -1.57 -16.97 4.03
CA PHE A 166 -1.77 -15.78 4.86
C PHE A 166 -2.76 -16.09 5.98
N ASP A 167 -2.52 -15.54 7.16
CA ASP A 167 -3.39 -15.65 8.32
C ASP A 167 -4.53 -14.64 8.23
N VAL A 168 -4.23 -13.44 7.72
CA VAL A 168 -5.17 -12.33 7.56
C VAL A 168 -5.15 -11.80 6.13
N VAL A 169 -6.34 -11.66 5.52
CA VAL A 169 -6.50 -11.01 4.22
C VAL A 169 -7.50 -9.87 4.37
N LEU A 170 -7.04 -8.65 4.06
CA LEU A 170 -7.84 -7.42 4.09
C LEU A 170 -7.81 -6.79 2.72
N ALA A 171 -8.96 -6.63 2.09
CA ALA A 171 -9.03 -6.07 0.74
C ALA A 171 -10.33 -5.31 0.46
N ASN A 172 -10.23 -4.25 -0.33
CA ASN A 172 -11.34 -3.61 -0.98
C ASN A 172 -11.16 -3.70 -2.51
N PRO A 173 -11.49 -4.86 -3.13
CA PRO A 173 -11.25 -5.07 -4.54
C PRO A 173 -12.15 -4.18 -5.41
N PRO A 174 -11.74 -3.85 -6.66
CA PRO A 174 -12.53 -3.05 -7.56
C PRO A 174 -13.88 -3.71 -7.87
N PHE A 175 -14.94 -2.91 -7.86
CA PHE A 175 -16.32 -3.37 -8.13
C PHE A 175 -16.70 -3.23 -9.60
N GLY A 176 -17.53 -4.15 -10.07
CA GLY A 176 -18.17 -4.11 -11.37
C GLY A 176 -17.44 -4.86 -12.49
N THR A 177 -18.15 -4.97 -13.61
CA THR A 177 -17.60 -5.59 -14.82
C THR A 177 -16.69 -4.61 -15.52
N LYS A 178 -15.41 -4.90 -15.63
CA LYS A 178 -14.51 -4.17 -16.53
C LYS A 178 -15.03 -4.30 -17.97
N LYS A 179 -15.26 -3.18 -18.64
CA LYS A 179 -15.29 -3.18 -20.10
C LYS A 179 -13.92 -3.62 -20.60
N GLY A 180 -13.81 -4.86 -21.11
CA GLY A 180 -12.54 -5.46 -21.55
C GLY A 180 -11.71 -6.09 -20.43
N GLY A 181 -12.30 -6.45 -19.30
CA GLY A 181 -11.60 -7.16 -18.23
C GLY A 181 -11.05 -8.49 -18.72
N GLU A 182 -9.77 -8.71 -18.53
CA GLU A 182 -9.17 -10.02 -18.76
C GLU A 182 -9.79 -11.03 -17.80
N ARG A 183 -10.01 -12.24 -18.32
CA ARG A 183 -10.51 -13.35 -17.51
C ARG A 183 -9.40 -13.77 -16.54
N ALA A 184 -9.82 -14.23 -15.35
CA ALA A 184 -8.90 -14.94 -14.47
C ALA A 184 -8.20 -16.05 -15.26
N THR A 185 -6.87 -16.04 -15.27
CA THR A 185 -6.07 -17.01 -16.03
C THR A 185 -5.55 -18.14 -15.14
N ARG A 186 -5.64 -17.98 -13.82
CA ARG A 186 -5.29 -19.02 -12.85
C ARG A 186 -6.48 -19.97 -12.64
N ASP A 187 -6.17 -21.24 -12.36
CA ASP A 187 -7.10 -22.34 -12.24
C ASP A 187 -7.14 -22.97 -10.83
N ASP A 188 -6.39 -22.40 -9.89
CA ASP A 188 -6.21 -22.92 -8.52
C ASP A 188 -7.19 -22.33 -7.48
N PHE A 189 -8.26 -21.67 -7.93
CA PHE A 189 -9.29 -21.17 -7.03
C PHE A 189 -10.09 -22.30 -6.38
N THR A 190 -10.32 -22.21 -5.08
CA THR A 190 -11.17 -23.14 -4.33
C THR A 190 -12.61 -23.12 -4.85
N TYR A 191 -13.09 -21.94 -5.27
CA TYR A 191 -14.39 -21.75 -5.87
C TYR A 191 -14.24 -21.24 -7.30
N PRO A 192 -14.96 -21.85 -8.27
CA PRO A 192 -14.89 -21.39 -9.65
C PRO A 192 -15.39 -19.94 -9.76
N THR A 193 -14.62 -19.08 -10.41
CA THR A 193 -15.04 -17.74 -10.73
C THR A 193 -16.13 -17.83 -11.79
N SER A 194 -17.36 -17.41 -11.50
CA SER A 194 -18.39 -17.27 -12.53
C SER A 194 -18.06 -16.09 -13.41
N ASN A 195 -17.49 -16.36 -14.58
CA ASN A 195 -17.35 -15.37 -15.64
C ASN A 195 -18.76 -15.08 -16.23
N LYS A 196 -19.49 -14.16 -15.65
CA LYS A 196 -20.68 -13.58 -16.29
C LYS A 196 -20.51 -12.08 -16.41
#